data_571d613d51129c3fb78709884abcb0f3
#
_entry.id   571d613d51129c3fb78709884abcb0f3
#
_cell.length_a   1.000
_cell.length_b   1.000
_cell.length_c   1.000
_cell.angle_alpha   90.00
_cell.angle_beta   90.00
_cell.angle_gamma   90.00
#
_symmetry.space_group_name_H-M   'P 1'
#
loop_
_entity.id
_entity.type
_entity.pdbx_description
1 polymer ?
#
loop_
_entity_poly.entity_id
_entity_poly.type
_entity_poly.pdbx_seq_one_letter_code
_entity_poly.pdbx_strand_id
1 'polypeptide(L)'
;MPVRVANIWKHHRSEGEIRVYVGRACRGYPQSPLGNPYRASEGGRDQALTQYRAWLTEALQDARSPAAAEVIRLARLVAGGADLVLLCWCAPKDCHGDIVAEAVEKLAARMGPGGTVPA
;
A
#
# COMPACT_ATOMS: atom_id res chain seq x y z
N MET A 1 1.64 -8.42 12.89
CA MET A 1 1.74 -7.15 12.14
C MET A 1 0.37 -6.78 11.62
N PRO A 2 -0.07 -5.54 11.79
CA PRO A 2 -1.41 -5.15 11.38
C PRO A 2 -1.58 -4.92 9.87
N VAL A 3 -0.50 -4.97 9.10
CA VAL A 3 -0.58 -4.80 7.65
C VAL A 3 -0.12 -6.07 6.95
N ARG A 4 -0.99 -6.62 6.11
CA ARG A 4 -0.71 -7.83 5.34
C ARG A 4 -0.95 -7.54 3.87
N VAL A 5 -0.25 -8.26 2.99
CA VAL A 5 -0.46 -8.18 1.54
C VAL A 5 -1.02 -9.51 1.07
N ALA A 6 -2.10 -9.47 0.28
CA ALA A 6 -2.75 -10.68 -0.20
C ALA A 6 -3.15 -10.54 -1.66
N ASN A 7 -3.31 -11.69 -2.33
CA ASN A 7 -3.74 -11.74 -3.72
C ASN A 7 -5.25 -11.55 -3.81
N ILE A 8 -5.72 -10.63 -4.66
CA ILE A 8 -7.16 -10.30 -4.77
C ILE A 8 -8.02 -11.49 -5.19
N TRP A 9 -7.42 -12.49 -5.89
CA TRP A 9 -8.16 -13.64 -6.38
C TRP A 9 -8.15 -14.82 -5.43
N LYS A 10 -7.23 -14.81 -4.45
CA LYS A 10 -7.01 -15.94 -3.54
C LYS A 10 -7.27 -15.62 -2.09
N HIS A 11 -7.55 -14.35 -1.77
CA HIS A 11 -7.73 -13.95 -0.39
C HIS A 11 -9.08 -14.41 0.15
N HIS A 12 -9.07 -15.02 1.32
CA HIS A 12 -10.26 -15.37 2.06
C HIS A 12 -10.50 -14.29 3.12
N ARG A 13 -11.65 -13.66 3.04
CA ARG A 13 -12.02 -12.59 3.95
C ARG A 13 -12.10 -13.10 5.39
N SER A 14 -11.42 -12.41 6.30
CA SER A 14 -11.54 -12.63 7.74
C SER A 14 -12.38 -11.54 8.37
N GLU A 15 -13.11 -11.88 9.41
CA GLU A 15 -13.96 -10.92 10.11
C GLU A 15 -13.12 -9.83 10.74
N GLY A 16 -13.57 -8.59 10.62
CA GLY A 16 -12.93 -7.44 11.24
C GLY A 16 -11.78 -6.85 10.45
N GLU A 17 -11.37 -7.45 9.34
CA GLU A 17 -10.30 -6.88 8.52
C GLU A 17 -10.80 -5.76 7.62
N ILE A 18 -9.92 -4.81 7.33
CA ILE A 18 -10.16 -3.75 6.35
C ILE A 18 -9.33 -4.09 5.12
N ARG A 19 -9.98 -4.25 3.96
CA ARG A 19 -9.34 -4.62 2.71
C ARG A 19 -9.23 -3.40 1.82
N VAL A 20 -8.04 -3.14 1.29
CA VAL A 20 -7.78 -2.01 0.40
C VAL A 20 -7.01 -2.50 -0.81
N TYR A 21 -7.56 -2.27 -2.00
CA TYR A 21 -6.88 -2.58 -3.23
C TYR A 21 -5.81 -1.52 -3.52
N VAL A 22 -4.58 -1.95 -3.83
CA VAL A 22 -3.46 -1.02 -4.07
C VAL A 22 -2.88 -1.17 -5.47
N GLY A 23 -3.59 -1.83 -6.36
CA GLY A 23 -3.14 -2.07 -7.73
C GLY A 23 -3.69 -1.08 -8.75
N ARG A 24 -3.38 -1.36 -10.02
CA ARG A 24 -3.94 -0.61 -11.14
C ARG A 24 -5.37 -1.02 -11.40
N ALA A 25 -6.13 -0.17 -12.14
CA ALA A 25 -7.51 -0.48 -12.48
C ALA A 25 -7.61 -1.86 -13.13
N CYS A 26 -8.52 -2.66 -12.64
CA CYS A 26 -8.80 -3.97 -13.19
C CYS A 26 -10.24 -4.35 -12.88
N ARG A 27 -10.63 -5.53 -13.33
CA ARG A 27 -12.00 -6.02 -13.24
C ARG A 27 -12.54 -5.88 -11.81
N GLY A 28 -13.50 -4.97 -11.64
CA GLY A 28 -14.16 -4.74 -10.35
C GLY A 28 -13.41 -3.84 -9.37
N TYR A 29 -12.19 -3.40 -9.72
CA TYR A 29 -11.37 -2.56 -8.85
C TYR A 29 -10.91 -1.29 -9.59
N PRO A 30 -11.17 -0.11 -9.03
CA PRO A 30 -10.67 1.12 -9.63
C PRO A 30 -9.17 1.29 -9.44
N GLN A 31 -8.57 2.17 -10.22
CA GLN A 31 -7.16 2.52 -10.08
C GLN A 31 -6.88 3.07 -8.68
N SER A 32 -5.93 2.45 -7.96
CA SER A 32 -5.49 2.96 -6.67
C SER A 32 -4.47 4.09 -6.88
N PRO A 33 -4.49 5.15 -6.03
CA PRO A 33 -3.40 6.12 -6.03
C PRO A 33 -2.02 5.49 -5.76
N LEU A 34 -2.00 4.29 -5.20
CA LEU A 34 -0.79 3.54 -4.91
C LEU A 34 -0.47 2.49 -5.97
N GLY A 35 -1.23 2.45 -7.07
CA GLY A 35 -0.95 1.54 -8.18
C GLY A 35 0.41 1.83 -8.80
N ASN A 36 1.15 0.76 -9.14
CA ASN A 36 2.49 0.91 -9.72
C ASN A 36 2.40 1.47 -11.14
N PRO A 37 2.94 2.68 -11.41
CA PRO A 37 2.94 3.21 -12.77
C PRO A 37 3.92 2.52 -13.71
N TYR A 38 4.83 1.70 -13.19
CA TYR A 38 5.85 1.03 -13.96
C TYR A 38 5.45 -0.42 -14.24
N ARG A 39 5.49 -0.83 -15.51
CA ARG A 39 5.15 -2.19 -15.90
C ARG A 39 6.39 -3.07 -15.87
N ALA A 40 6.21 -4.34 -15.54
CA ALA A 40 7.32 -5.30 -15.47
C ALA A 40 7.75 -5.82 -16.84
N SER A 41 7.20 -5.30 -17.95
CA SER A 41 7.45 -5.81 -19.29
C SER A 41 8.88 -5.57 -19.80
N GLU A 42 9.52 -4.49 -19.33
CA GLU A 42 10.91 -4.15 -19.72
C GLU A 42 11.76 -4.15 -18.45
N GLY A 43 12.84 -4.90 -18.43
CA GLY A 43 13.72 -4.98 -17.28
C GLY A 43 13.21 -5.86 -16.14
N GLY A 44 12.02 -6.41 -16.25
CA GLY A 44 11.47 -7.36 -15.28
C GLY A 44 10.89 -6.75 -14.03
N ARG A 45 10.46 -7.64 -13.12
CA ARG A 45 9.77 -7.26 -11.88
C ARG A 45 10.67 -6.47 -10.94
N ASP A 46 11.93 -6.89 -10.79
CA ASP A 46 12.85 -6.25 -9.85
C ASP A 46 13.09 -4.79 -10.22
N GLN A 47 13.23 -4.50 -11.51
CA GLN A 47 13.41 -3.13 -11.98
C GLN A 47 12.16 -2.30 -11.73
N ALA A 48 10.97 -2.86 -12.00
CA ALA A 48 9.71 -2.17 -11.76
C ALA A 48 9.53 -1.86 -10.27
N LEU A 49 9.93 -2.78 -9.38
CA LEU A 49 9.85 -2.55 -7.94
C LEU A 49 10.84 -1.49 -7.48
N THR A 50 12.06 -1.48 -8.03
CA THR A 50 13.06 -0.45 -7.72
C THR A 50 12.55 0.92 -8.13
N GLN A 51 11.96 1.03 -9.32
CA GLN A 51 11.38 2.28 -9.81
C GLN A 51 10.19 2.71 -8.94
N TYR A 52 9.36 1.76 -8.53
CA TYR A 52 8.21 2.05 -7.68
C TYR A 52 8.65 2.60 -6.32
N ARG A 53 9.67 1.99 -5.71
CA ARG A 53 10.18 2.45 -4.41
C ARG A 53 10.69 3.88 -4.50
N ALA A 54 11.42 4.23 -5.56
CA ALA A 54 11.90 5.58 -5.77
C ALA A 54 10.75 6.56 -6.00
N TRP A 55 9.78 6.15 -6.81
CA TRP A 55 8.60 6.97 -7.11
C TRP A 55 7.79 7.25 -5.84
N LEU A 56 7.53 6.22 -5.04
CA LEU A 56 6.74 6.37 -3.81
C LEU A 56 7.48 7.24 -2.79
N THR A 57 8.79 7.03 -2.64
CA THR A 57 9.60 7.82 -1.72
C THR A 57 9.49 9.31 -2.06
N GLU A 58 9.57 9.66 -3.34
CA GLU A 58 9.43 11.03 -3.79
C GLU A 58 8.00 11.55 -3.56
N ALA A 59 7.00 10.76 -3.90
CA ALA A 59 5.61 11.15 -3.73
C ALA A 59 5.27 11.44 -2.27
N LEU A 60 5.86 10.68 -1.33
CA LEU A 60 5.60 10.87 0.10
C LEU A 60 6.18 12.17 0.66
N GLN A 61 7.05 12.85 -0.09
CA GLN A 61 7.57 14.14 0.33
C GLN A 61 6.57 15.27 0.14
N ASP A 62 5.53 15.05 -0.65
CA ASP A 62 4.44 16.01 -0.83
C ASP A 62 3.16 15.39 -0.26
N ALA A 63 2.77 15.83 0.94
CA ALA A 63 1.60 15.30 1.64
C ALA A 63 0.29 15.53 0.86
N ARG A 64 0.30 16.41 -0.15
CA ARG A 64 -0.87 16.66 -0.99
C ARG A 64 -0.95 15.75 -2.20
N SER A 65 0.10 14.96 -2.47
CA SER A 65 0.03 14.02 -3.57
C SER A 65 -1.00 12.93 -3.26
N PRO A 66 -1.69 12.38 -4.28
CA PRO A 66 -2.67 11.32 -4.05
C PRO A 66 -2.07 10.10 -3.35
N ALA A 67 -0.84 9.72 -3.71
CA ALA A 67 -0.17 8.58 -3.08
C ALA A 67 0.11 8.84 -1.61
N ALA A 68 0.63 10.01 -1.26
CA ALA A 68 0.90 10.37 0.13
C ALA A 68 -0.38 10.42 0.95
N ALA A 69 -1.44 11.03 0.40
CA ALA A 69 -2.74 11.11 1.08
C ALA A 69 -3.26 9.71 1.40
N GLU A 70 -3.12 8.78 0.47
CA GLU A 70 -3.58 7.41 0.70
C GLU A 70 -2.74 6.68 1.75
N VAL A 71 -1.41 6.82 1.72
CA VAL A 71 -0.55 6.22 2.73
C VAL A 71 -0.88 6.78 4.12
N ILE A 72 -1.12 8.07 4.22
CA ILE A 72 -1.49 8.72 5.49
C ILE A 72 -2.83 8.15 5.99
N ARG A 73 -3.82 8.01 5.11
CA ARG A 73 -5.12 7.45 5.47
C ARG A 73 -4.96 6.02 6.02
N LEU A 74 -4.19 5.19 5.32
CA LEU A 74 -3.97 3.81 5.74
C LEU A 74 -3.18 3.74 7.04
N ALA A 75 -2.19 4.59 7.22
CA ALA A 75 -1.40 4.63 8.44
C ALA A 75 -2.24 5.02 9.66
N ARG A 76 -3.20 5.94 9.49
CA ARG A 76 -4.14 6.29 10.56
C ARG A 76 -5.01 5.12 10.97
N LEU A 77 -5.46 4.32 10.01
CA LEU A 77 -6.23 3.10 10.31
C LEU A 77 -5.41 2.13 11.14
N VAL A 78 -4.16 1.90 10.75
CA VAL A 78 -3.26 0.99 11.46
C VAL A 78 -2.94 1.52 12.85
N ALA A 79 -2.63 2.81 12.98
CA ALA A 79 -2.35 3.42 14.28
C ALA A 79 -3.55 3.34 15.21
N GLY A 80 -4.76 3.33 14.66
CA GLY A 80 -6.00 3.15 15.41
C GLY A 80 -6.34 1.70 15.74
N GLY A 81 -5.50 0.74 15.36
CA GLY A 81 -5.69 -0.66 15.68
C GLY A 81 -6.33 -1.51 14.60
N ALA A 82 -6.52 -0.97 13.39
CA ALA A 82 -7.14 -1.74 12.31
C ALA A 82 -6.25 -2.87 11.81
N ASP A 83 -6.87 -3.99 11.44
CA ASP A 83 -6.23 -5.10 10.75
C ASP A 83 -6.35 -4.82 9.25
N LEU A 84 -5.28 -4.36 8.64
CA LEU A 84 -5.29 -3.88 7.26
C LEU A 84 -4.74 -4.93 6.30
N VAL A 85 -5.49 -5.23 5.25
CA VAL A 85 -5.07 -6.14 4.19
C VAL A 85 -4.98 -5.36 2.88
N LEU A 86 -3.79 -5.30 2.31
CA LEU A 86 -3.55 -4.67 1.02
C LEU A 86 -3.70 -5.74 -0.06
N LEU A 87 -4.61 -5.52 -0.98
CA LEU A 87 -4.88 -6.48 -2.05
C LEU A 87 -4.12 -6.08 -3.31
N CYS A 88 -3.43 -7.05 -3.90
CA CYS A 88 -2.70 -6.85 -5.15
C CYS A 88 -2.77 -8.10 -6.00
N TRP A 89 -2.21 -8.06 -7.20
CA TRP A 89 -2.19 -9.18 -8.14
C TRP A 89 -1.05 -10.15 -7.91
N CYS A 90 0.06 -9.66 -7.37
CA CYS A 90 1.34 -10.37 -7.42
C CYS A 90 1.56 -11.30 -6.25
N ALA A 91 0.92 -11.05 -5.11
CA ALA A 91 1.15 -11.87 -3.91
C ALA A 91 0.88 -13.34 -4.20
N PRO A 92 1.67 -14.27 -3.68
CA PRO A 92 2.75 -14.08 -2.71
C PRO A 92 4.11 -13.66 -3.30
N LYS A 93 4.18 -13.41 -4.60
CA LYS A 93 5.42 -12.93 -5.22
C LYS A 93 5.69 -11.49 -4.77
N ASP A 94 6.95 -11.10 -4.79
CA ASP A 94 7.34 -9.72 -4.45
C ASP A 94 6.56 -8.74 -5.32
N CYS A 95 5.95 -7.75 -4.69
CA CYS A 95 5.15 -6.76 -5.41
C CYS A 95 5.19 -5.41 -4.71
N HIS A 96 4.67 -4.40 -5.41
CA HIS A 96 4.63 -3.04 -4.85
C HIS A 96 3.82 -2.97 -3.55
N GLY A 97 2.88 -3.90 -3.33
CA GLY A 97 2.12 -3.96 -2.09
C GLY A 97 3.01 -4.11 -0.87
N ASP A 98 4.12 -4.83 -0.99
CA ASP A 98 5.07 -4.98 0.11
C ASP A 98 5.75 -3.64 0.43
N ILE A 99 6.02 -2.84 -0.59
CA ILE A 99 6.61 -1.51 -0.42
C ILE A 99 5.60 -0.57 0.25
N VAL A 100 4.33 -0.65 -0.16
CA VAL A 100 3.26 0.13 0.45
C VAL A 100 3.10 -0.27 1.92
N ALA A 101 3.08 -1.56 2.21
CA ALA A 101 2.96 -2.05 3.59
C ALA A 101 4.07 -1.51 4.47
N GLU A 102 5.30 -1.53 3.99
CA GLU A 102 6.45 -0.98 4.71
C GLU A 102 6.27 0.52 4.99
N ALA A 103 5.84 1.29 4.00
CA ALA A 103 5.62 2.72 4.16
C ALA A 103 4.50 3.01 5.17
N VAL A 104 3.40 2.28 5.09
CA VAL A 104 2.27 2.43 6.01
C VAL A 104 2.68 2.11 7.44
N GLU A 105 3.39 1.00 7.63
CA GLU A 105 3.82 0.59 8.96
C GLU A 105 4.80 1.58 9.58
N LYS A 106 5.75 2.09 8.79
CA LYS A 106 6.71 3.08 9.27
C LYS A 106 6.02 4.37 9.70
N LEU A 107 5.09 4.84 8.90
CA LEU A 107 4.35 6.06 9.23
C LEU A 107 3.45 5.84 10.44
N ALA A 108 2.74 4.71 10.50
CA ALA A 108 1.88 4.39 11.63
C ALA A 108 2.66 4.33 12.95
N ALA A 109 3.88 3.78 12.91
CA ALA A 109 4.73 3.70 14.09
C ALA A 109 5.16 5.07 14.60
N ARG A 110 5.15 6.09 13.75
CA ARG A 110 5.51 7.46 14.11
C ARG A 110 4.30 8.26 14.58
N MET A 111 3.10 7.75 14.41
CA MET A 111 1.86 8.39 14.85
C MET A 111 1.60 8.03 16.32
N GLY A 112 0.97 8.95 17.05
CA GLY A 112 0.50 8.64 18.39
C GLY A 112 -0.77 7.80 18.35
N PRO A 113 -1.23 7.32 19.52
CA PRO A 113 -2.51 6.61 19.61
C PRO A 113 -3.63 7.46 18.99
N GLY A 114 -4.52 6.81 18.23
CA GLY A 114 -5.59 7.50 17.55
C GLY A 114 -5.23 8.05 16.18
N GLY A 115 -4.01 7.80 15.69
CA GLY A 115 -3.62 8.16 14.33
C GLY A 115 -3.23 9.61 14.12
N THR A 116 -2.67 10.26 15.15
CA THR A 116 -2.21 11.64 15.04
C THR A 116 -0.95 11.73 14.20
N VAL A 117 -0.98 12.54 13.14
CA VAL A 117 0.17 12.73 12.27
C VAL A 117 1.22 13.58 12.99
N PRO A 118 2.51 13.18 12.99
CA PRO A 118 3.56 13.99 13.60
C PRO A 118 3.66 15.37 12.97
N ALA A 119 3.97 16.34 13.79
CA ALA A 119 4.15 17.72 13.33
C ALA A 119 5.44 17.86 12.49
#